data_b49de3083fca357b100764af68c8baf5
#
_entry.id   b49de3083fca357b100764af68c8baf5
#
_cell.length_a   1.000
_cell.length_b   1.000
_cell.length_c   1.000
_cell.angle_alpha   90.00
_cell.angle_beta   90.00
_cell.angle_gamma   90.00
#
_symmetry.space_group_name_H-M   'P 1'
#
loop_
_entity.id
_entity.type
_entity.pdbx_description
1 polymer ?
#
loop_
_entity_poly.entity_id
_entity_poly.type
_entity_poly.pdbx_seq_one_letter_code
_entity_poly.pdbx_strand_id
1 'polypeptide(L)'
;MLRLGKLLEEYGTYEMNGIAFQDVDEIWWLETIGGHHWIARRVPDDCYVVQPNRQGIDHFDLADALGDQHDYMCSADLAQWIRENDLLMDMPSHEEDAGETVEGLPRYFNARIAFSTYTWLDQLYNAPRKWYLCSRLTPSDARFAGPAPAFGPESLDIPWA
;
A
#
# COMPACT_ATOMS: atom_id res chain seq x y z
N MET A 1 -12.83 6.45 9.79
CA MET A 1 -11.52 5.79 9.69
C MET A 1 -10.71 5.87 10.98
N LEU A 2 -10.34 7.02 11.53
CA LEU A 2 -9.50 7.18 12.73
C LEU A 2 -9.97 6.41 13.98
N ARG A 3 -11.28 6.25 14.18
CA ARG A 3 -11.81 5.43 15.29
C ARG A 3 -11.43 3.96 15.15
N LEU A 4 -11.46 3.42 13.90
CA LEU A 4 -11.00 2.06 13.66
C LEU A 4 -9.50 1.94 13.89
N GLY A 5 -8.70 2.92 13.42
CA GLY A 5 -7.26 2.93 13.68
C GLY A 5 -6.92 2.79 15.17
N LYS A 6 -7.57 3.59 16.03
CA LYS A 6 -7.40 3.50 17.49
C LYS A 6 -7.82 2.14 18.08
N LEU A 7 -8.88 1.51 17.55
CA LEU A 7 -9.28 0.17 18.00
C LEU A 7 -8.26 -0.88 17.56
N LEU A 8 -7.69 -0.75 16.36
CA LEU A 8 -6.61 -1.63 15.90
C LEU A 8 -5.35 -1.48 16.77
N GLU A 9 -4.97 -0.26 17.12
CA GLU A 9 -3.84 0.00 18.02
C GLU A 9 -4.07 -0.60 19.42
N GLU A 10 -5.29 -0.55 19.94
CA GLU A 10 -5.63 -1.04 21.27
C GLU A 10 -5.81 -2.58 21.30
N TYR A 11 -6.60 -3.13 20.38
CA TYR A 11 -7.02 -4.53 20.41
C TYR A 11 -6.31 -5.42 19.38
N GLY A 12 -5.70 -4.82 18.37
CA GLY A 12 -5.07 -5.54 17.28
C GLY A 12 -6.06 -6.18 16.30
N THR A 13 -5.49 -6.92 15.36
CA THR A 13 -6.24 -7.76 14.41
C THR A 13 -5.48 -9.06 14.15
N TYR A 14 -6.24 -10.13 13.91
CA TYR A 14 -5.65 -11.45 13.63
C TYR A 14 -5.16 -11.58 12.18
N GLU A 15 -5.86 -10.96 11.23
CA GLU A 15 -5.56 -11.06 9.81
C GLU A 15 -5.22 -9.68 9.24
N MET A 16 -4.43 -9.68 8.16
CA MET A 16 -4.23 -8.49 7.35
C MET A 16 -5.46 -8.26 6.48
N ASN A 17 -6.04 -7.07 6.58
CA ASN A 17 -7.27 -6.69 5.89
C ASN A 17 -7.06 -5.36 5.14
N GLY A 18 -7.78 -5.22 4.02
CA GLY A 18 -7.98 -3.94 3.35
C GLY A 18 -9.40 -3.46 3.56
N ILE A 19 -9.57 -2.21 3.95
CA ILE A 19 -10.86 -1.62 4.31
C ILE A 19 -11.05 -0.29 3.58
N ALA A 20 -12.11 -0.20 2.77
CA ALA A 20 -12.49 1.05 2.13
C ALA A 20 -13.38 1.88 3.05
N PHE A 21 -13.06 3.16 3.16
CA PHE A 21 -13.90 4.18 3.77
C PHE A 21 -14.26 5.21 2.71
N GLN A 22 -15.51 5.58 2.63
CA GLN A 22 -15.94 6.62 1.70
C GLN A 22 -17.07 7.47 2.27
N ASP A 23 -17.08 8.70 1.87
CA ASP A 23 -18.22 9.60 2.01
C ASP A 23 -18.50 10.29 0.66
N VAL A 24 -19.10 11.49 0.67
CA VAL A 24 -19.43 12.23 -0.56
C VAL A 24 -18.24 13.00 -1.16
N ASP A 25 -17.19 13.21 -0.38
CA ASP A 25 -16.07 14.06 -0.72
C ASP A 25 -14.78 13.29 -0.97
N GLU A 26 -14.57 12.16 -0.29
CA GLU A 26 -13.31 11.43 -0.36
C GLU A 26 -13.45 9.92 -0.17
N ILE A 27 -12.43 9.19 -0.65
CA ILE A 27 -12.26 7.76 -0.45
C ILE A 27 -10.90 7.52 0.20
N TRP A 28 -10.87 6.70 1.24
CA TRP A 28 -9.67 6.22 1.89
C TRP A 28 -9.60 4.70 1.85
N TRP A 29 -8.38 4.22 1.62
CA TRP A 29 -8.06 2.80 1.71
C TRP A 29 -7.14 2.57 2.89
N LEU A 30 -7.56 1.73 3.85
CA LEU A 30 -6.77 1.35 5.03
C LEU A 30 -6.35 -0.11 4.90
N GLU A 31 -5.09 -0.38 5.20
CA GLU A 31 -4.53 -1.73 5.29
C GLU A 31 -3.99 -1.98 6.70
N THR A 32 -4.37 -3.12 7.29
CA THR A 32 -3.74 -3.61 8.52
C THR A 32 -2.47 -4.36 8.13
N ILE A 33 -1.33 -4.02 8.75
CA ILE A 33 0.00 -4.48 8.32
C ILE A 33 0.73 -5.35 9.33
N GLY A 34 0.12 -5.60 10.46
CA GLY A 34 0.65 -6.50 11.48
C GLY A 34 0.14 -6.17 12.87
N GLY A 35 -0.52 -7.12 13.49
CA GLY A 35 -1.01 -7.01 14.86
C GLY A 35 -1.79 -5.74 15.13
N HIS A 36 -1.12 -4.73 15.63
CA HIS A 36 -1.69 -3.45 16.04
C HIS A 36 -1.44 -2.30 15.05
N HIS A 37 -0.69 -2.54 13.95
CA HIS A 37 -0.27 -1.49 13.04
C HIS A 37 -1.15 -1.44 11.79
N TRP A 38 -1.34 -0.24 11.27
CA TRP A 38 -2.12 0.03 10.08
C TRP A 38 -1.55 1.22 9.32
N ILE A 39 -1.80 1.24 8.03
CA ILE A 39 -1.54 2.36 7.12
C ILE A 39 -2.81 2.67 6.33
N ALA A 40 -2.96 3.92 5.90
CA ALA A 40 -4.05 4.31 5.03
C ALA A 40 -3.58 5.35 4.01
N ARG A 41 -4.19 5.31 2.83
CA ARG A 41 -3.96 6.27 1.76
C ARG A 41 -5.29 6.79 1.22
N ARG A 42 -5.34 8.10 1.00
CA ARG A 42 -6.43 8.75 0.27
C ARG A 42 -6.36 8.32 -1.20
N VAL A 43 -7.49 7.95 -1.77
CA VAL A 43 -7.59 7.68 -3.21
C VAL A 43 -7.70 9.02 -3.93
N PRO A 44 -6.80 9.35 -4.88
CA PRO A 44 -6.93 10.57 -5.67
C PRO A 44 -8.28 10.62 -6.41
N ASP A 45 -8.82 11.82 -6.61
CA ASP A 45 -10.18 12.01 -7.12
C ASP A 45 -10.39 11.52 -8.55
N ASP A 46 -9.30 11.40 -9.32
CA ASP A 46 -9.27 10.90 -10.71
C ASP A 46 -8.84 9.42 -10.83
N CYS A 47 -8.68 8.74 -9.70
CA CYS A 47 -8.19 7.37 -9.63
C CYS A 47 -9.25 6.38 -9.12
N TYR A 48 -9.00 5.12 -9.41
CA TYR A 48 -9.70 3.99 -8.79
C TYR A 48 -8.70 2.99 -8.21
N VAL A 49 -9.14 2.20 -7.27
CA VAL A 49 -8.32 1.16 -6.64
C VAL A 49 -8.87 -0.22 -6.96
N VAL A 50 -7.98 -1.11 -7.43
CA VAL A 50 -8.26 -2.53 -7.58
C VAL A 50 -7.37 -3.28 -6.62
N GLN A 51 -7.97 -3.86 -5.59
CA GLN A 51 -7.24 -4.55 -4.53
C GLN A 51 -7.50 -6.06 -4.58
N PRO A 52 -6.48 -6.87 -4.89
CA PRO A 52 -6.56 -8.32 -4.75
C PRO A 52 -6.35 -8.75 -3.29
N ASN A 53 -6.24 -10.07 -3.04
CA ASN A 53 -6.01 -10.60 -1.69
C ASN A 53 -4.55 -10.43 -1.23
N ARG A 54 -4.05 -9.20 -1.27
CA ARG A 54 -2.72 -8.80 -0.77
C ARG A 54 -2.75 -7.30 -0.54
N GLN A 55 -1.78 -6.80 0.20
CA GLN A 55 -1.61 -5.35 0.36
C GLN A 55 -1.26 -4.69 -0.98
N GLY A 56 -1.72 -3.47 -1.18
CA GLY A 56 -1.63 -2.76 -2.44
C GLY A 56 -0.97 -1.40 -2.38
N ILE A 57 -0.91 -0.75 -1.22
CA ILE A 57 -0.27 0.55 -1.09
C ILE A 57 1.21 0.40 -1.43
N ASP A 58 1.61 0.90 -2.59
CA ASP A 58 2.96 0.75 -3.14
C ASP A 58 3.84 1.99 -2.94
N HIS A 59 3.25 3.12 -2.66
CA HIS A 59 3.93 4.35 -2.32
C HIS A 59 3.34 4.90 -1.03
N PHE A 60 4.18 5.19 -0.05
CA PHE A 60 3.76 5.70 1.25
C PHE A 60 4.66 6.86 1.68
N ASP A 61 4.07 8.03 1.97
CA ASP A 61 4.76 9.20 2.52
C ASP A 61 4.65 9.19 4.05
N LEU A 62 5.74 8.79 4.70
CA LEU A 62 5.82 8.72 6.17
C LEU A 62 5.74 10.11 6.81
N ALA A 63 6.26 11.15 6.15
CA ALA A 63 6.21 12.50 6.68
C ALA A 63 4.78 13.02 6.76
N ASP A 64 3.99 12.83 5.69
CA ASP A 64 2.58 13.21 5.69
C ASP A 64 1.79 12.39 6.71
N ALA A 65 2.02 11.06 6.75
CA ALA A 65 1.30 10.16 7.65
C ALA A 65 1.51 10.45 9.14
N LEU A 66 2.71 10.88 9.54
CA LEU A 66 3.03 11.27 10.92
C LEU A 66 2.77 12.75 11.20
N GLY A 67 2.59 13.57 10.16
CA GLY A 67 2.41 15.02 10.23
C GLY A 67 0.98 15.47 9.94
N ASP A 68 0.80 16.08 8.76
CA ASP A 68 -0.45 16.75 8.38
C ASP A 68 -1.59 15.80 8.03
N GLN A 69 -1.28 14.56 7.69
CA GLN A 69 -2.25 13.48 7.38
C GLN A 69 -3.20 13.86 6.23
N HIS A 70 -2.65 14.51 5.22
CA HIS A 70 -3.44 14.99 4.08
C HIS A 70 -3.85 13.83 3.15
N ASP A 71 -2.89 13.00 2.74
CA ASP A 71 -3.10 11.87 1.83
C ASP A 71 -2.71 10.52 2.43
N TYR A 72 -1.98 10.53 3.54
CA TYR A 72 -1.53 9.30 4.23
C TYR A 72 -1.80 9.39 5.74
N MET A 73 -2.11 8.25 6.32
CA MET A 73 -2.27 8.10 7.78
C MET A 73 -1.71 6.76 8.22
N CYS A 74 -1.29 6.66 9.48
CA CYS A 74 -0.80 5.40 10.05
C CYS A 74 -1.01 5.35 11.57
N SER A 75 -0.74 4.17 12.15
CA SER A 75 -0.59 4.01 13.59
C SER A 75 0.53 4.89 14.13
N ALA A 76 0.33 5.45 15.34
CA ALA A 76 1.21 6.48 15.90
C ALA A 76 2.65 6.02 16.12
N ASP A 77 2.86 4.74 16.33
CA ASP A 77 4.16 4.11 16.61
C ASP A 77 4.77 3.39 15.39
N LEU A 78 4.19 3.59 14.18
CA LEU A 78 4.62 2.91 12.96
C LEU A 78 6.13 3.01 12.71
N ALA A 79 6.69 4.21 12.80
CA ALA A 79 8.12 4.42 12.55
C ALA A 79 9.02 3.67 13.55
N GLN A 80 8.62 3.64 14.82
CA GLN A 80 9.33 2.86 15.84
C GLN A 80 9.25 1.37 15.53
N TRP A 81 8.07 0.85 15.23
CA TRP A 81 7.86 -0.55 14.91
C TRP A 81 8.64 -1.02 13.68
N ILE A 82 8.69 -0.19 12.62
CA ILE A 82 9.51 -0.45 11.42
C ILE A 82 10.99 -0.60 11.80
N ARG A 83 11.54 0.31 12.61
CA ARG A 83 12.95 0.27 13.03
C ARG A 83 13.25 -0.95 13.89
N GLU A 84 12.40 -1.24 14.88
CA GLU A 84 12.61 -2.36 15.80
C GLU A 84 12.57 -3.73 15.15
N ASN A 85 11.90 -3.82 13.97
CA ASN A 85 11.73 -5.07 13.24
C ASN A 85 12.47 -5.09 11.89
N ASP A 86 13.30 -4.08 11.60
CA ASP A 86 14.09 -3.96 10.36
C ASP A 86 13.24 -4.18 9.07
N LEU A 87 12.02 -3.63 9.02
CA LEU A 87 11.04 -3.93 7.97
C LEU A 87 11.31 -3.27 6.62
N LEU A 88 12.23 -2.31 6.55
CA LEU A 88 12.62 -1.62 5.31
C LEU A 88 14.00 -2.06 4.81
N MET A 89 14.48 -3.23 5.21
CA MET A 89 15.76 -3.74 4.70
C MET A 89 15.70 -3.89 3.18
N ASP A 90 16.75 -3.37 2.51
CA ASP A 90 16.97 -3.49 1.05
C ASP A 90 15.87 -2.92 0.14
N MET A 91 15.09 -1.95 0.63
CA MET A 91 14.12 -1.28 -0.20
C MET A 91 14.82 -0.33 -1.19
N PRO A 92 14.63 -0.50 -2.51
CA PRO A 92 15.02 0.52 -3.45
C PRO A 92 14.18 1.77 -3.17
N SER A 93 14.82 2.85 -2.71
CA SER A 93 14.21 4.17 -2.76
C SER A 93 13.93 4.52 -4.22
N HIS A 94 12.80 5.14 -4.54
CA HIS A 94 12.67 5.80 -5.84
C HIS A 94 13.83 6.79 -5.96
N GLU A 95 14.56 6.79 -7.09
CA GLU A 95 15.77 7.61 -7.27
C GLU A 95 15.50 9.11 -7.05
N GLU A 96 14.28 9.56 -7.24
CA GLU A 96 13.84 10.95 -7.05
C GLU A 96 13.71 11.34 -5.56
N ASP A 97 13.54 10.37 -4.67
CA ASP A 97 13.29 10.58 -3.24
C ASP A 97 14.49 10.21 -2.34
N ALA A 98 15.61 9.86 -2.97
CA ALA A 98 16.81 9.41 -2.28
C ALA A 98 17.43 10.55 -1.43
N GLY A 99 17.18 10.52 -0.13
CA GLY A 99 17.84 11.38 0.84
C GLY A 99 16.95 12.01 1.91
N GLU A 100 15.65 12.13 1.71
CA GLU A 100 14.76 12.62 2.77
C GLU A 100 14.46 11.51 3.78
N THR A 101 14.69 11.81 5.06
CA THR A 101 14.42 10.87 6.15
C THR A 101 13.47 11.46 7.18
N VAL A 102 12.62 10.61 7.73
CA VAL A 102 11.71 10.93 8.83
C VAL A 102 11.95 9.94 9.94
N GLU A 103 12.30 10.42 11.13
CA GLU A 103 12.66 9.57 12.28
C GLU A 103 13.74 8.52 11.97
N GLY A 104 14.67 8.82 11.03
CA GLY A 104 15.75 7.92 10.65
C GLY A 104 15.35 6.84 9.62
N LEU A 105 14.13 6.89 9.10
CA LEU A 105 13.63 6.04 8.02
C LEU A 105 13.52 6.83 6.72
N PRO A 106 13.55 6.19 5.55
CA PRO A 106 13.19 6.84 4.28
C PRO A 106 11.81 7.49 4.39
N ARG A 107 11.68 8.73 3.92
CA ARG A 107 10.39 9.42 3.86
C ARG A 107 9.38 8.64 3.03
N TYR A 108 9.82 8.19 1.86
CA TYR A 108 9.00 7.41 0.93
C TYR A 108 9.47 5.96 0.89
N PHE A 109 8.52 5.04 0.90
CA PHE A 109 8.82 3.63 0.74
C PHE A 109 7.64 2.86 0.12
N ASN A 110 7.94 1.68 -0.40
CA ASN A 110 6.93 0.78 -0.94
C ASN A 110 6.35 -0.11 0.17
N ALA A 111 5.22 0.30 0.74
CA ALA A 111 4.57 -0.41 1.84
C ALA A 111 4.15 -1.84 1.45
N ARG A 112 3.73 -2.06 0.19
CA ARG A 112 3.37 -3.39 -0.31
C ARG A 112 4.56 -4.36 -0.26
N ILE A 113 5.76 -3.91 -0.59
CA ILE A 113 6.96 -4.74 -0.49
C ILE A 113 7.36 -4.94 0.97
N ALA A 114 7.29 -3.88 1.78
CA ALA A 114 7.68 -3.93 3.20
C ALA A 114 6.81 -4.89 4.02
N PHE A 115 5.50 -4.88 3.80
CA PHE A 115 4.55 -5.50 4.72
C PHE A 115 3.76 -6.67 4.11
N SER A 116 3.74 -6.82 2.77
CA SER A 116 2.96 -7.89 2.13
C SER A 116 3.78 -9.17 2.00
N THR A 117 3.09 -10.29 2.02
CA THR A 117 3.72 -11.56 1.64
C THR A 117 4.10 -11.54 0.15
N TYR A 118 5.27 -12.07 -0.13
CA TYR A 118 5.84 -12.12 -1.48
C TYR A 118 6.11 -13.57 -1.87
N THR A 119 5.05 -14.33 -2.12
CA THR A 119 5.16 -15.72 -2.55
C THR A 119 4.79 -15.88 -4.02
N TRP A 120 5.30 -16.92 -4.65
CA TRP A 120 4.93 -17.26 -6.03
C TRP A 120 3.42 -17.55 -6.17
N LEU A 121 2.79 -18.12 -5.16
CA LEU A 121 1.34 -18.35 -5.14
C LEU A 121 0.54 -17.05 -5.09
N ASP A 122 0.98 -16.07 -4.30
CA ASP A 122 0.36 -14.75 -4.27
C ASP A 122 0.41 -14.07 -5.63
N GLN A 123 1.52 -14.22 -6.33
CA GLN A 123 1.67 -13.67 -7.68
C GLN A 123 0.70 -14.33 -8.67
N LEU A 124 0.64 -15.65 -8.70
CA LEU A 124 -0.28 -16.38 -9.57
C LEU A 124 -1.76 -16.08 -9.29
N TYR A 125 -2.10 -15.90 -8.04
CA TYR A 125 -3.48 -15.70 -7.63
C TYR A 125 -3.93 -14.24 -7.72
N ASN A 126 -3.06 -13.29 -7.39
CA ASN A 126 -3.40 -11.89 -7.24
C ASN A 126 -3.13 -11.05 -8.49
N ALA A 127 -1.96 -11.15 -9.09
CA ALA A 127 -1.56 -10.30 -10.20
C ALA A 127 -2.46 -10.45 -11.44
N PRO A 128 -2.84 -11.66 -11.92
CA PRO A 128 -3.72 -11.79 -13.09
C PRO A 128 -5.11 -11.19 -12.88
N ARG A 129 -5.66 -11.30 -11.68
CA ARG A 129 -6.97 -10.73 -11.36
C ARG A 129 -6.92 -9.20 -11.36
N LYS A 130 -5.90 -8.61 -10.74
CA LYS A 130 -5.69 -7.16 -10.76
C LYS A 130 -5.52 -6.68 -12.20
N TRP A 131 -4.61 -7.31 -12.96
CA TRP A 131 -4.37 -6.98 -14.37
C TRP A 131 -5.66 -7.05 -15.19
N TYR A 132 -6.43 -8.12 -15.07
CA TYR A 132 -7.69 -8.29 -15.81
C TYR A 132 -8.67 -7.16 -15.51
N LEU A 133 -8.88 -6.82 -14.24
CA LEU A 133 -9.79 -5.75 -13.86
C LEU A 133 -9.31 -4.39 -14.38
N CYS A 134 -8.04 -4.06 -14.19
CA CYS A 134 -7.47 -2.81 -14.70
C CYS A 134 -7.54 -2.73 -16.23
N SER A 135 -7.27 -3.81 -16.96
CA SER A 135 -7.40 -3.85 -18.43
C SER A 135 -8.82 -3.62 -18.91
N ARG A 136 -9.83 -3.91 -18.11
CA ARG A 136 -11.25 -3.67 -18.44
C ARG A 136 -11.70 -2.27 -18.05
N LEU A 137 -11.18 -1.73 -16.97
CA LEU A 137 -11.53 -0.39 -16.49
C LEU A 137 -10.80 0.71 -17.27
N THR A 138 -9.54 0.45 -17.66
CA THR A 138 -8.70 1.42 -18.39
C THR A 138 -8.07 0.76 -19.64
N PRO A 139 -8.88 0.36 -20.65
CA PRO A 139 -8.37 -0.39 -21.80
C PRO A 139 -7.44 0.43 -22.70
N SER A 140 -7.47 1.75 -22.59
CA SER A 140 -6.58 2.67 -23.32
C SER A 140 -5.19 2.80 -22.73
N ASP A 141 -4.96 2.32 -21.52
CA ASP A 141 -3.65 2.36 -20.87
C ASP A 141 -2.72 1.32 -21.53
N ALA A 142 -1.57 1.80 -22.01
CA ALA A 142 -0.58 0.97 -22.68
C ALA A 142 -0.05 -0.18 -21.81
N ARG A 143 -0.07 -0.03 -20.49
CA ARG A 143 0.31 -1.07 -19.51
C ARG A 143 -0.60 -2.30 -19.60
N PHE A 144 -1.85 -2.11 -20.07
CA PHE A 144 -2.86 -3.16 -20.22
C PHE A 144 -3.17 -3.51 -21.67
N ALA A 145 -2.51 -2.85 -22.63
CA ALA A 145 -2.65 -3.14 -24.05
C ALA A 145 -1.83 -4.39 -24.40
N GLY A 146 -2.48 -5.53 -24.51
CA GLY A 146 -1.80 -6.76 -24.90
C GLY A 146 -2.23 -7.98 -24.07
N PRO A 147 -1.60 -9.15 -24.30
CA PRO A 147 -1.84 -10.31 -23.45
C PRO A 147 -1.36 -10.05 -22.02
N ALA A 148 -2.02 -10.71 -21.07
CA ALA A 148 -1.56 -10.68 -19.68
C ALA A 148 -0.06 -11.00 -19.62
N PRO A 149 0.74 -10.23 -18.88
CA PRO A 149 2.17 -10.49 -18.77
C PRO A 149 2.39 -11.92 -18.28
N ALA A 150 3.35 -12.59 -18.87
CA ALA A 150 3.78 -13.89 -18.38
C ALA A 150 4.18 -13.76 -16.90
N PHE A 151 3.72 -14.67 -16.07
CA PHE A 151 3.91 -14.65 -14.64
C PHE A 151 5.40 -14.57 -14.26
N GLY A 152 5.87 -13.40 -13.90
CA GLY A 152 7.24 -13.13 -13.48
C GLY A 152 7.26 -12.00 -12.45
N PRO A 153 8.40 -11.76 -11.80
CA PRO A 153 8.53 -10.68 -10.83
C PRO A 153 8.13 -9.30 -11.40
N GLU A 154 8.34 -9.09 -12.70
CA GLU A 154 7.96 -7.86 -13.41
C GLU A 154 6.43 -7.67 -13.54
N SER A 155 5.64 -8.73 -13.45
CA SER A 155 4.17 -8.64 -13.48
C SER A 155 3.56 -8.10 -12.18
N LEU A 156 4.38 -7.83 -11.18
CA LEU A 156 3.97 -7.40 -9.84
C LEU A 156 3.88 -5.89 -9.71
N ASP A 157 4.50 -5.17 -10.62
CA ASP A 157 4.57 -3.70 -10.60
C ASP A 157 3.39 -3.05 -11.34
N ILE A 158 2.19 -3.58 -11.16
CA ILE A 158 1.00 -2.82 -11.50
C ILE A 158 0.81 -1.83 -10.35
N PRO A 159 1.07 -0.53 -10.58
CA PRO A 159 0.98 0.47 -9.54
C PRO A 159 -0.43 0.49 -8.93
N TRP A 160 -0.50 1.00 -7.76
CA TRP A 160 -1.74 1.45 -7.16
C TRP A 160 -2.22 2.61 -8.04
N ALA A 161 -3.18 2.33 -8.88
CA ALA A 161 -3.52 3.23 -9.98
C ALA A 161 -4.39 4.35 -9.55
#